data_3abf1aa6ec6551128682e74561dab04a
#
_entry.id   3abf1aa6ec6551128682e74561dab04a
#
_cell.length_a   1.000
_cell.length_b   1.000
_cell.length_c   1.000
_cell.angle_alpha   90.00
_cell.angle_beta   90.00
_cell.angle_gamma   90.00
#
_symmetry.space_group_name_H-M   'P 1'
#
loop_
_entity.id
_entity.type
_entity.pdbx_description
1 polymer ?
#
loop_
_entity_poly.entity_id
_entity_poly.type
_entity_poly.pdbx_seq_one_letter_code
_entity_poly.pdbx_strand_id
1 'polypeptide(L)'
;MGFKISRNTSLKCGKIVYVDMDNVLVHFQSGLDRVPEAVKAEYADDGTGKPHYDEIPGIFSLMDPMPGAIEAMQELNKFFDLYILSTAPWLNPSAWCDKLEWIQRYFGKGKDSIFYKRLIISHHKDLNRGDFLIDDREKNGAKEFKGELIQFGSPKFPDWSAVVEYLNNHQYLNK
;
A
#
# COMPACT_ATOMS: atom_id res chain seq x y z
N MET A 1 -2.84 41.11 20.52
CA MET A 1 -3.60 39.91 20.92
C MET A 1 -3.35 38.87 19.86
N GLY A 2 -2.47 37.92 20.14
CA GLY A 2 -2.13 36.85 19.19
C GLY A 2 -3.10 35.67 19.38
N PHE A 3 -3.86 35.34 18.35
CA PHE A 3 -4.66 34.14 18.30
C PHE A 3 -3.71 32.93 18.23
N LYS A 4 -3.58 32.17 19.32
CA LYS A 4 -3.02 30.84 19.30
C LYS A 4 -4.03 29.93 18.58
N ILE A 5 -3.72 29.57 17.33
CA ILE A 5 -4.40 28.46 16.65
C ILE A 5 -4.00 27.22 17.44
N SER A 6 -4.92 26.70 18.25
CA SER A 6 -4.80 25.38 18.87
C SER A 6 -4.75 24.38 17.72
N ARG A 7 -3.56 23.78 17.48
CA ARG A 7 -3.47 22.56 16.69
C ARG A 7 -4.22 21.49 17.46
N ASN A 8 -5.40 21.16 16.99
CA ASN A 8 -6.16 20.01 17.47
C ASN A 8 -5.38 18.76 17.02
N THR A 9 -4.37 18.37 17.78
CA THR A 9 -3.71 17.08 17.62
C THR A 9 -4.70 16.04 18.11
N SER A 10 -5.53 15.52 17.19
CA SER A 10 -6.25 14.28 17.43
C SER A 10 -5.20 13.25 17.85
N LEU A 11 -5.28 12.77 19.09
CA LEU A 11 -4.39 11.72 19.56
C LEU A 11 -4.75 10.47 18.76
N LYS A 12 -3.78 9.98 17.96
CA LYS A 12 -3.93 8.71 17.25
C LYS A 12 -4.24 7.60 18.24
N CYS A 13 -5.01 6.60 17.81
CA CYS A 13 -5.41 5.49 18.69
C CYS A 13 -4.23 4.54 19.03
N GLY A 14 -3.06 4.76 18.46
CA GLY A 14 -1.85 3.95 18.68
C GLY A 14 -1.86 2.61 17.96
N LYS A 15 -2.89 2.35 17.12
CA LYS A 15 -2.94 1.14 16.29
C LYS A 15 -2.15 1.33 15.00
N ILE A 16 -1.41 0.30 14.63
CA ILE A 16 -0.60 0.24 13.42
C ILE A 16 -1.40 -0.41 12.30
N VAL A 17 -1.50 0.28 11.16
CA VAL A 17 -2.08 -0.24 9.92
C VAL A 17 -1.01 -0.33 8.87
N TYR A 18 -0.75 -1.54 8.40
CA TYR A 18 0.08 -1.80 7.22
C TYR A 18 -0.78 -1.80 5.96
N VAL A 19 -0.24 -1.23 4.89
CA VAL A 19 -0.92 -1.11 3.60
C VAL A 19 0.00 -1.66 2.52
N ASP A 20 -0.46 -2.67 1.76
CA ASP A 20 0.25 -3.12 0.58
C ASP A 20 0.16 -2.09 -0.56
N MET A 21 0.99 -2.26 -1.58
CA MET A 21 0.97 -1.35 -2.74
C MET A 21 0.20 -1.95 -3.91
N ASP A 22 0.61 -3.12 -4.40
CA ASP A 22 0.12 -3.66 -5.68
C ASP A 22 -1.35 -4.06 -5.59
N ASN A 23 -2.19 -3.49 -6.46
CA ASN A 23 -3.65 -3.63 -6.46
C ASN A 23 -4.37 -3.19 -5.15
N VAL A 24 -3.67 -2.50 -4.27
CA VAL A 24 -4.20 -1.88 -3.05
C VAL A 24 -4.04 -0.36 -3.12
N LEU A 25 -2.81 0.16 -3.07
CA LEU A 25 -2.53 1.59 -3.28
C LEU A 25 -2.36 1.95 -4.74
N VAL A 26 -1.78 1.05 -5.53
CA VAL A 26 -1.49 1.25 -6.95
C VAL A 26 -2.31 0.30 -7.82
N HIS A 27 -2.80 0.81 -8.95
CA HIS A 27 -3.52 0.03 -9.95
C HIS A 27 -2.53 -0.58 -10.94
N PHE A 28 -2.14 -1.84 -10.73
CA PHE A 28 -1.09 -2.52 -11.50
C PHE A 28 -1.36 -2.48 -13.02
N GLN A 29 -2.62 -2.71 -13.42
CA GLN A 29 -2.99 -2.71 -14.83
C GLN A 29 -2.71 -1.36 -15.52
N SER A 30 -2.85 -0.24 -14.80
CA SER A 30 -2.56 1.10 -15.37
C SER A 30 -1.10 1.27 -15.77
N GLY A 31 -0.18 0.65 -15.04
CA GLY A 31 1.23 0.59 -15.42
C GLY A 31 1.46 -0.31 -16.63
N LEU A 32 0.84 -1.49 -16.63
CA LEU A 32 0.95 -2.45 -17.72
C LEU A 32 0.41 -1.90 -19.04
N ASP A 33 -0.67 -1.12 -19.02
CA ASP A 33 -1.26 -0.49 -20.21
C ASP A 33 -0.31 0.51 -20.90
N ARG A 34 0.68 1.02 -20.15
CA ARG A 34 1.71 1.95 -20.65
C ARG A 34 2.97 1.25 -21.16
N VAL A 35 3.09 -0.06 -20.96
CA VAL A 35 4.21 -0.85 -21.45
C VAL A 35 3.98 -1.20 -22.92
N PRO A 36 4.98 -1.01 -23.83
CA PRO A 36 4.87 -1.42 -25.23
C PRO A 36 4.62 -2.93 -25.38
N GLU A 37 3.79 -3.32 -26.35
CA GLU A 37 3.45 -4.73 -26.58
C GLU A 37 4.66 -5.62 -26.82
N ALA A 38 5.70 -5.10 -27.52
CA ALA A 38 6.94 -5.83 -27.74
C ALA A 38 7.64 -6.21 -26.43
N VAL A 39 7.62 -5.31 -25.44
CA VAL A 39 8.19 -5.57 -24.11
C VAL A 39 7.30 -6.57 -23.34
N LYS A 40 5.98 -6.40 -23.39
CA LYS A 40 5.06 -7.37 -22.74
C LYS A 40 5.26 -8.79 -23.26
N ALA A 41 5.51 -8.94 -24.56
CA ALA A 41 5.74 -10.24 -25.18
C ALA A 41 6.96 -10.98 -24.60
N GLU A 42 7.99 -10.25 -24.17
CA GLU A 42 9.19 -10.82 -23.54
C GLU A 42 8.90 -11.38 -22.15
N TYR A 43 7.86 -10.88 -21.46
CA TYR A 43 7.47 -11.26 -20.11
C TYR A 43 6.12 -12.01 -20.05
N ALA A 44 5.64 -12.47 -21.22
CA ALA A 44 4.32 -13.13 -21.31
C ALA A 44 4.32 -14.57 -20.77
N ASP A 45 5.50 -15.21 -20.69
CA ASP A 45 5.62 -16.58 -20.19
C ASP A 45 6.90 -16.73 -19.37
N ASP A 46 6.76 -17.13 -18.10
CA ASP A 46 7.85 -17.42 -17.17
C ASP A 46 8.43 -18.86 -17.35
N GLY A 47 8.06 -19.55 -18.42
CA GLY A 47 8.38 -20.95 -18.66
C GLY A 47 7.37 -21.94 -18.07
N THR A 48 6.33 -21.42 -17.37
CA THR A 48 5.21 -22.22 -16.83
C THR A 48 3.86 -21.87 -17.46
N GLY A 49 3.86 -21.01 -18.49
CA GLY A 49 2.66 -20.51 -19.17
C GLY A 49 2.00 -19.33 -18.41
N LYS A 50 2.71 -18.67 -17.50
CA LYS A 50 2.20 -17.53 -16.74
C LYS A 50 3.01 -16.28 -17.02
N PRO A 51 2.36 -15.12 -17.13
CA PRO A 51 3.06 -13.87 -17.28
C PRO A 51 3.75 -13.46 -15.96
N HIS A 52 4.90 -12.80 -16.10
CA HIS A 52 5.69 -12.23 -15.00
C HIS A 52 5.93 -10.74 -15.23
N TYR A 53 4.86 -10.01 -15.55
CA TYR A 53 4.91 -8.58 -15.88
C TYR A 53 5.42 -7.69 -14.74
N ASP A 54 5.38 -8.15 -13.51
CA ASP A 54 5.98 -7.48 -12.37
C ASP A 54 7.50 -7.46 -12.40
N GLU A 55 8.12 -8.28 -13.26
CA GLU A 55 9.56 -8.28 -13.50
C GLU A 55 9.99 -7.28 -14.58
N ILE A 56 9.06 -6.62 -15.29
CA ILE A 56 9.39 -5.58 -16.28
C ILE A 56 10.06 -4.40 -15.57
N PRO A 57 11.31 -4.02 -15.92
CA PRO A 57 11.99 -2.90 -15.30
C PRO A 57 11.22 -1.59 -15.45
N GLY A 58 11.06 -0.85 -14.36
CA GLY A 58 10.40 0.45 -14.34
C GLY A 58 8.87 0.40 -14.29
N ILE A 59 8.23 -0.79 -14.35
CA ILE A 59 6.77 -0.91 -14.43
C ILE A 59 6.07 -0.23 -13.21
N PHE A 60 6.65 -0.34 -12.01
CA PHE A 60 6.04 0.22 -10.81
C PHE A 60 6.04 1.76 -10.79
N SER A 61 6.93 2.40 -11.55
CA SER A 61 6.94 3.86 -11.71
C SER A 61 5.79 4.38 -12.59
N LEU A 62 5.19 3.51 -13.42
CA LEU A 62 4.15 3.84 -14.38
C LEU A 62 2.73 3.75 -13.81
N MET A 63 2.55 3.20 -12.61
CA MET A 63 1.24 2.92 -12.05
C MET A 63 0.53 4.16 -11.52
N ASP A 64 -0.77 4.23 -11.79
CA ASP A 64 -1.65 5.23 -11.17
C ASP A 64 -2.10 4.77 -9.77
N PRO A 65 -2.52 5.70 -8.90
CA PRO A 65 -3.17 5.31 -7.66
C PRO A 65 -4.46 4.51 -7.91
N MET A 66 -4.74 3.56 -7.03
CA MET A 66 -6.06 2.94 -6.95
C MET A 66 -7.11 4.03 -6.63
N PRO A 67 -8.30 3.99 -7.25
CA PRO A 67 -9.35 4.96 -6.95
C PRO A 67 -9.63 5.09 -5.46
N GLY A 68 -9.59 6.33 -4.93
CA GLY A 68 -9.82 6.63 -3.52
C GLY A 68 -8.64 6.33 -2.58
N ALA A 69 -7.53 5.78 -3.06
CA ALA A 69 -6.40 5.37 -2.20
C ALA A 69 -5.73 6.57 -1.50
N ILE A 70 -5.52 7.66 -2.22
CA ILE A 70 -4.82 8.83 -1.65
C ILE A 70 -5.66 9.46 -0.54
N GLU A 71 -6.95 9.65 -0.79
CA GLU A 71 -7.91 10.22 0.17
C GLU A 71 -8.07 9.30 1.39
N ALA A 72 -8.12 7.99 1.16
CA ALA A 72 -8.19 7.00 2.23
C ALA A 72 -6.96 7.08 3.16
N MET A 73 -5.75 7.20 2.61
CA MET A 73 -4.53 7.35 3.41
C MET A 73 -4.55 8.64 4.23
N GLN A 74 -5.03 9.75 3.66
CA GLN A 74 -5.16 11.02 4.37
C GLN A 74 -6.17 10.93 5.52
N GLU A 75 -7.29 10.24 5.30
CA GLU A 75 -8.32 10.03 6.31
C GLU A 75 -7.84 9.13 7.44
N LEU A 76 -7.34 7.95 7.11
CA LEU A 76 -6.87 6.97 8.10
C LEU A 76 -5.68 7.47 8.92
N ASN A 77 -4.80 8.29 8.33
CA ASN A 77 -3.66 8.88 9.05
C ASN A 77 -4.08 9.82 10.20
N LYS A 78 -5.32 10.28 10.25
CA LYS A 78 -5.82 11.07 11.38
C LYS A 78 -5.91 10.25 12.67
N PHE A 79 -6.12 8.93 12.55
CA PHE A 79 -6.44 8.05 13.66
C PHE A 79 -5.42 6.93 13.87
N PHE A 80 -4.75 6.47 12.81
CA PHE A 80 -3.87 5.30 12.82
C PHE A 80 -2.43 5.68 12.52
N ASP A 81 -1.49 4.84 12.95
CA ASP A 81 -0.10 4.87 12.50
C ASP A 81 0.05 4.02 11.23
N LEU A 82 0.09 4.71 10.08
CA LEU A 82 0.17 4.05 8.78
C LEU A 82 1.62 3.74 8.40
N TYR A 83 1.83 2.55 7.85
CA TYR A 83 3.07 2.10 7.21
C TYR A 83 2.74 1.41 5.90
N ILE A 84 3.62 1.56 4.91
CA ILE A 84 3.58 0.72 3.72
C ILE A 84 4.32 -0.58 4.03
N LEU A 85 3.69 -1.72 3.73
CA LEU A 85 4.30 -3.04 3.83
C LEU A 85 4.05 -3.80 2.54
N SER A 86 4.99 -3.72 1.60
CA SER A 86 4.88 -4.27 0.26
C SER A 86 5.98 -5.28 -0.04
N THR A 87 5.81 -6.03 -1.11
CA THR A 87 6.82 -6.93 -1.64
C THR A 87 7.35 -6.38 -2.95
N ALA A 88 8.65 -6.47 -3.21
CA ALA A 88 9.22 -6.20 -4.52
C ALA A 88 9.61 -7.52 -5.19
N PRO A 89 9.32 -7.73 -6.50
CA PRO A 89 9.72 -8.92 -7.22
C PRO A 89 11.23 -9.11 -7.15
N TRP A 90 11.65 -10.35 -6.87
CA TRP A 90 13.07 -10.65 -6.63
C TRP A 90 13.95 -10.38 -7.86
N LEU A 91 13.42 -10.63 -9.06
CA LEU A 91 14.14 -10.46 -10.32
C LEU A 91 13.98 -9.06 -10.93
N ASN A 92 13.26 -8.14 -10.26
CA ASN A 92 13.12 -6.76 -10.70
C ASN A 92 13.74 -5.78 -9.68
N PRO A 93 15.05 -5.49 -9.77
CA PRO A 93 15.70 -4.55 -8.85
C PRO A 93 15.12 -3.13 -8.89
N SER A 94 14.57 -2.69 -10.06
CA SER A 94 13.98 -1.35 -10.16
C SER A 94 12.74 -1.20 -9.29
N ALA A 95 12.00 -2.27 -9.02
CA ALA A 95 10.79 -2.24 -8.21
C ALA A 95 11.01 -1.63 -6.81
N TRP A 96 12.19 -1.81 -6.23
CA TRP A 96 12.55 -1.25 -4.93
C TRP A 96 12.62 0.28 -4.96
N CYS A 97 13.29 0.84 -5.98
CA CYS A 97 13.38 2.28 -6.18
C CYS A 97 12.05 2.87 -6.63
N ASP A 98 11.38 2.22 -7.60
CA ASP A 98 10.11 2.66 -8.16
C ASP A 98 9.02 2.81 -7.08
N LYS A 99 8.91 1.84 -6.18
CA LYS A 99 7.94 1.88 -5.07
C LYS A 99 8.21 3.05 -4.13
N LEU A 100 9.47 3.31 -3.78
CA LEU A 100 9.84 4.47 -2.98
C LEU A 100 9.51 5.78 -3.71
N GLU A 101 9.87 5.89 -4.99
CA GLU A 101 9.64 7.09 -5.79
C GLU A 101 8.15 7.35 -6.01
N TRP A 102 7.35 6.29 -6.19
CA TRP A 102 5.90 6.38 -6.27
C TRP A 102 5.31 6.98 -4.99
N ILE A 103 5.69 6.46 -3.82
CA ILE A 103 5.23 7.00 -2.53
C ILE A 103 5.63 8.47 -2.39
N GLN A 104 6.85 8.82 -2.75
CA GLN A 104 7.34 10.20 -2.69
C GLN A 104 6.60 11.14 -3.64
N ARG A 105 6.18 10.64 -4.81
CA ARG A 105 5.41 11.40 -5.81
C ARG A 105 4.04 11.78 -5.29
N TYR A 106 3.33 10.84 -4.68
CA TYR A 106 1.93 11.04 -4.29
C TYR A 106 1.75 11.56 -2.85
N PHE A 107 2.70 11.30 -1.96
CA PHE A 107 2.61 11.68 -0.55
C PHE A 107 3.68 12.68 -0.09
N GLY A 108 4.64 13.00 -0.95
CA GLY A 108 5.72 13.94 -0.64
C GLY A 108 6.99 13.26 -0.09
N LYS A 109 8.12 13.98 -0.22
CA LYS A 109 9.47 13.50 0.16
C LYS A 109 9.90 13.96 1.55
N GLY A 110 9.25 14.99 2.08
CA GLY A 110 9.66 15.67 3.32
C GLY A 110 9.15 15.00 4.59
N LYS A 111 9.56 15.54 5.74
CA LYS A 111 9.12 15.08 7.06
C LYS A 111 7.61 15.23 7.31
N ASP A 112 6.96 16.07 6.51
CA ASP A 112 5.51 16.28 6.58
C ASP A 112 4.72 15.19 5.84
N SER A 113 5.41 14.34 5.05
CA SER A 113 4.77 13.18 4.41
C SER A 113 4.29 12.17 5.44
N ILE A 114 3.06 11.66 5.25
CA ILE A 114 2.49 10.62 6.12
C ILE A 114 3.31 9.32 6.09
N PHE A 115 4.06 9.08 5.00
CA PHE A 115 4.90 7.90 4.82
C PHE A 115 6.42 8.18 4.91
N TYR A 116 6.81 9.34 5.44
CA TYR A 116 8.22 9.62 5.65
C TYR A 116 8.88 8.56 6.54
N LYS A 117 9.84 7.79 5.97
CA LYS A 117 10.53 6.66 6.63
C LYS A 117 9.58 5.54 7.11
N ARG A 118 8.46 5.34 6.42
CA ARG A 118 7.42 4.36 6.77
C ARG A 118 7.16 3.38 5.63
N LEU A 119 8.16 3.07 4.81
CA LEU A 119 8.14 2.04 3.77
C LEU A 119 8.94 0.83 4.25
N ILE A 120 8.30 -0.33 4.23
CA ILE A 120 8.90 -1.64 4.48
C ILE A 120 8.70 -2.48 3.22
N ILE A 121 9.79 -3.01 2.66
CA ILE A 121 9.74 -3.99 1.58
C ILE A 121 10.15 -5.33 2.17
N SER A 122 9.27 -6.32 2.09
CA SER A 122 9.47 -7.63 2.70
C SER A 122 8.72 -8.72 1.94
N HIS A 123 9.32 -9.89 1.81
CA HIS A 123 8.68 -11.14 1.37
C HIS A 123 8.07 -11.93 2.54
N HIS A 124 8.18 -11.40 3.77
CA HIS A 124 7.72 -12.00 5.00
C HIS A 124 6.89 -11.00 5.81
N LYS A 125 5.64 -10.78 5.38
CA LYS A 125 4.72 -9.83 6.03
C LYS A 125 4.35 -10.27 7.45
N ASP A 126 4.38 -11.58 7.72
CA ASP A 126 4.16 -12.23 9.01
C ASP A 126 5.16 -11.83 10.11
N LEU A 127 6.36 -11.39 9.73
CA LEU A 127 7.38 -10.93 10.68
C LEU A 127 7.12 -9.51 11.21
N ASN A 128 6.18 -8.79 10.64
CA ASN A 128 5.84 -7.44 11.05
C ASN A 128 4.69 -7.46 12.08
N ARG A 129 4.82 -6.63 13.12
CA ARG A 129 3.81 -6.51 14.18
C ARG A 129 2.96 -5.28 13.96
N GLY A 130 1.64 -5.47 13.89
CA GLY A 130 0.66 -4.40 13.73
C GLY A 130 -0.74 -4.92 14.01
N ASP A 131 -1.72 -4.02 14.00
CA ASP A 131 -3.11 -4.37 14.29
C ASP A 131 -3.85 -4.80 13.03
N PHE A 132 -3.56 -4.16 11.89
CA PHE A 132 -4.21 -4.44 10.62
C PHE A 132 -3.20 -4.50 9.49
N LEU A 133 -3.46 -5.38 8.52
CA LEU A 133 -2.78 -5.45 7.23
C LEU A 133 -3.83 -5.38 6.12
N ILE A 134 -3.75 -4.39 5.24
CA ILE A 134 -4.60 -4.26 4.05
C ILE A 134 -3.80 -4.81 2.88
N ASP A 135 -4.27 -5.92 2.28
CA ASP A 135 -3.59 -6.64 1.21
C ASP A 135 -4.63 -7.29 0.28
N ASP A 136 -4.39 -7.36 -1.02
CA ASP A 136 -5.28 -8.02 -1.98
C ASP A 136 -5.13 -9.55 -1.97
N ARG A 137 -4.01 -10.06 -1.40
CA ARG A 137 -3.65 -11.48 -1.44
C ARG A 137 -3.20 -12.01 -0.08
N GLU A 138 -3.27 -13.33 0.07
CA GLU A 138 -2.79 -14.06 1.25
C GLU A 138 -1.32 -14.52 1.11
N LYS A 139 -0.56 -13.97 0.15
CA LYS A 139 0.82 -14.39 -0.17
C LYS A 139 1.85 -13.64 0.67
N ASN A 140 3.11 -14.10 0.58
CA ASN A 140 4.27 -13.45 1.22
C ASN A 140 4.10 -13.22 2.72
N GLY A 141 3.47 -14.17 3.43
CA GLY A 141 3.22 -14.10 4.86
C GLY A 141 2.00 -13.25 5.26
N ALA A 142 1.20 -12.74 4.31
CA ALA A 142 0.03 -11.95 4.65
C ALA A 142 -1.03 -12.77 5.41
N LYS A 143 -1.21 -14.05 5.05
CA LYS A 143 -2.12 -14.96 5.75
C LYS A 143 -1.71 -15.23 7.20
N GLU A 144 -0.42 -15.30 7.46
CA GLU A 144 0.18 -15.58 8.76
C GLU A 144 0.39 -14.33 9.61
N PHE A 145 0.00 -13.16 9.10
CA PHE A 145 0.07 -11.90 9.85
C PHE A 145 -0.72 -12.00 11.16
N LYS A 146 -0.12 -11.53 12.27
CA LYS A 146 -0.70 -11.74 13.62
C LYS A 146 -1.83 -10.78 13.98
N GLY A 147 -1.96 -9.65 13.26
CA GLY A 147 -3.11 -8.77 13.34
C GLY A 147 -4.24 -9.24 12.43
N GLU A 148 -5.18 -8.35 12.13
CA GLU A 148 -6.27 -8.64 11.22
C GLU A 148 -5.86 -8.36 9.77
N LEU A 149 -6.04 -9.35 8.88
CA LEU A 149 -5.92 -9.18 7.44
C LEU A 149 -7.24 -8.63 6.88
N ILE A 150 -7.18 -7.44 6.32
CA ILE A 150 -8.26 -6.81 5.55
C ILE A 150 -8.00 -7.11 4.07
N GLN A 151 -8.70 -8.10 3.52
CA GLN A 151 -8.50 -8.53 2.14
C GLN A 151 -9.17 -7.56 1.17
N PHE A 152 -8.38 -6.62 0.63
CA PHE A 152 -8.83 -5.62 -0.34
C PHE A 152 -9.31 -6.28 -1.64
N GLY A 153 -10.38 -5.75 -2.24
CA GLY A 153 -11.01 -6.34 -3.43
C GLY A 153 -11.93 -7.54 -3.13
N SER A 154 -12.07 -7.95 -1.87
CA SER A 154 -13.04 -8.99 -1.47
C SER A 154 -14.47 -8.45 -1.45
N PRO A 155 -15.50 -9.32 -1.40
CA PRO A 155 -16.88 -8.87 -1.25
C PRO A 155 -17.15 -8.01 -0.01
N LYS A 156 -16.36 -8.20 1.06
CA LYS A 156 -16.45 -7.41 2.30
C LYS A 156 -15.75 -6.05 2.16
N PHE A 157 -14.66 -5.99 1.42
CA PHE A 157 -13.82 -4.81 1.24
C PHE A 157 -13.56 -4.55 -0.25
N PRO A 158 -14.59 -4.24 -1.05
CA PRO A 158 -14.46 -4.12 -2.50
C PRO A 158 -13.63 -2.91 -2.93
N ASP A 159 -13.53 -1.89 -2.09
CA ASP A 159 -12.87 -0.63 -2.36
C ASP A 159 -12.38 0.08 -1.08
N TRP A 160 -11.75 1.22 -1.25
CA TRP A 160 -11.25 2.04 -0.15
C TRP A 160 -12.35 2.62 0.74
N SER A 161 -13.55 2.87 0.22
CA SER A 161 -14.67 3.39 1.01
C SER A 161 -15.06 2.39 2.10
N ALA A 162 -15.20 1.11 1.72
CA ALA A 162 -15.54 0.04 2.66
C ALA A 162 -14.44 -0.18 3.71
N VAL A 163 -13.16 -0.10 3.30
CA VAL A 163 -12.02 -0.22 4.23
C VAL A 163 -11.98 0.93 5.23
N VAL A 164 -12.16 2.17 4.77
CA VAL A 164 -12.16 3.36 5.63
C VAL A 164 -13.32 3.31 6.62
N GLU A 165 -14.53 2.96 6.17
CA GLU A 165 -15.70 2.80 7.05
C GLU A 165 -15.43 1.76 8.13
N TYR A 166 -14.90 0.60 7.74
CA TYR A 166 -14.58 -0.48 8.67
C TYR A 166 -13.55 -0.03 9.73
N LEU A 167 -12.45 0.55 9.31
CA LEU A 167 -11.39 0.98 10.24
C LEU A 167 -11.85 2.14 11.14
N ASN A 168 -12.65 3.07 10.65
CA ASN A 168 -13.21 4.15 11.45
C ASN A 168 -14.09 3.62 12.59
N ASN A 169 -14.80 2.52 12.39
CA ASN A 169 -15.57 1.86 13.44
C ASN A 169 -14.66 1.14 14.45
N HIS A 170 -13.41 0.80 14.08
CA HIS A 170 -12.46 0.08 14.92
C HIS A 170 -11.43 0.97 15.63
N GLN A 171 -11.41 2.29 15.38
CA GLN A 171 -10.51 3.22 16.06
C GLN A 171 -10.74 3.27 17.59
N TYR A 172 -11.96 3.02 18.03
CA TYR A 172 -12.36 3.08 19.45
C TYR A 172 -12.46 1.70 20.12
N LEU A 173 -12.37 0.61 19.39
CA LEU A 173 -12.39 -0.73 19.98
C LEU A 173 -11.06 -0.98 20.69
N ASN A 174 -11.17 -1.04 21.98
CA ASN A 174 -10.18 -0.95 23.05
C ASN A 174 -8.95 -1.86 22.95
N LYS A 175 -7.96 -1.30 23.60
CA LYS A 175 -6.83 -1.98 24.22
C LYS A 175 -7.28 -3.09 25.16
#